data_8c6e24ae6a84dee147f176b8d7a73dd9
#
_entry.id   8c6e24ae6a84dee147f176b8d7a73dd9
#
_cell.length_a   1.000
_cell.length_b   1.000
_cell.length_c   1.000
_cell.angle_alpha   90.00
_cell.angle_beta   90.00
_cell.angle_gamma   90.00
#
_symmetry.space_group_name_H-M   'P 1'
#
loop_
_entity.id
_entity.type
_entity.pdbx_description
1 polymer ?
#
loop_
_entity_poly.entity_id
_entity_poly.type
_entity_poly.pdbx_seq_one_letter_code
_entity_poly.pdbx_strand_id
1 'polypeptide(L)'
;MSAILPVVEVLLLIAAAILLVPLAVLTLQVVAALWPAGRSSRKGTTSPASPRPSIAILMPAHDEASGISPVIAAVKAHLTAQDRLLVVADNCSDDTAAIAAKAGAEVVERSDPVRRGKGYALDFGVRHLSTRPPEIVVIVDADCIVEGEALDRLAQQCAASGLPAQALYLMHAPAGAGTRLRIAAFAWIVKNQVRALGYWRLGLPCQLMGTGMAFPWSVIRSAPLATGHIVEDLQLGLDLAAAGTPPRFCPDALVTSTFPSRADGIESQRTRWERGHLSVIAEVGPRLFAKALAKGDGRLLAMALDLCVPPLATLVLALVALLAASALFVMSGVTTPLFVAMALVALLVLVVLSAWLGFGRGAVSLGEMLLAPLYAARKVPMYARMLRSRPLPGVRTRRDGPG
;
A
#
# COMPACT_ATOMS: atom_id res chain seq x y z
N MET A 1 -11.52 28.95 35.91
CA MET A 1 -10.38 28.03 35.61
C MET A 1 -10.61 26.61 36.11
N SER A 2 -11.16 26.36 37.30
CA SER A 2 -11.32 25.02 37.88
C SER A 2 -12.22 24.06 37.09
N ALA A 3 -13.27 24.54 36.41
CA ALA A 3 -14.17 23.68 35.62
C ALA A 3 -13.63 23.31 34.23
N ILE A 4 -12.63 24.01 33.69
CA ILE A 4 -12.06 23.75 32.34
C ILE A 4 -11.04 22.62 32.39
N LEU A 5 -10.27 22.48 33.47
CA LEU A 5 -9.21 21.49 33.58
C LEU A 5 -9.69 20.02 33.46
N PRO A 6 -10.79 19.60 34.12
CA PRO A 6 -11.33 18.26 33.93
C PRO A 6 -11.78 17.99 32.50
N VAL A 7 -12.34 19.00 31.81
CA VAL A 7 -12.74 18.88 30.41
C VAL A 7 -11.52 18.67 29.52
N VAL A 8 -10.46 19.43 29.74
CA VAL A 8 -9.19 19.27 29.00
C VAL A 8 -8.59 17.88 29.23
N GLU A 9 -8.57 17.42 30.50
CA GLU A 9 -8.08 16.07 30.83
C GLU A 9 -8.85 15.00 30.07
N VAL A 10 -10.18 15.05 30.08
CA VAL A 10 -11.03 14.12 29.37
C VAL A 10 -10.78 14.16 27.85
N LEU A 11 -10.64 15.35 27.25
CA LEU A 11 -10.39 15.49 25.82
C LEU A 11 -9.02 14.89 25.41
N LEU A 12 -7.98 15.12 26.24
CA LEU A 12 -6.65 14.54 26.00
C LEU A 12 -6.68 13.02 26.15
N LEU A 13 -7.40 12.47 27.12
CA LEU A 13 -7.56 11.02 27.28
C LEU A 13 -8.38 10.39 26.14
N ILE A 14 -9.39 11.07 25.63
CA ILE A 14 -10.15 10.64 24.43
C ILE A 14 -9.20 10.62 23.22
N ALA A 15 -8.39 11.65 23.01
CA ALA A 15 -7.40 11.68 21.95
C ALA A 15 -6.37 10.54 22.07
N ALA A 16 -5.91 10.27 23.30
CA ALA A 16 -5.03 9.13 23.58
C ALA A 16 -5.70 7.78 23.24
N ALA A 17 -6.95 7.59 23.60
CA ALA A 17 -7.72 6.37 23.30
C ALA A 17 -7.91 6.18 21.78
N ILE A 18 -8.18 7.25 21.03
CA ILE A 18 -8.26 7.22 19.58
C ILE A 18 -6.91 6.78 18.95
N LEU A 19 -5.80 7.33 19.43
CA LEU A 19 -4.47 7.01 18.92
C LEU A 19 -3.97 5.62 19.37
N LEU A 20 -4.48 5.11 20.48
CA LEU A 20 -4.18 3.75 20.95
C LEU A 20 -4.65 2.70 19.94
N VAL A 21 -5.79 2.89 19.27
CA VAL A 21 -6.34 1.91 18.32
C VAL A 21 -5.36 1.61 17.17
N PRO A 22 -4.93 2.58 16.35
CA PRO A 22 -3.97 2.31 15.27
C PRO A 22 -2.61 1.82 15.80
N LEU A 23 -2.18 2.28 16.97
CA LEU A 23 -0.93 1.83 17.58
C LEU A 23 -1.03 0.36 18.05
N ALA A 24 -2.14 -0.05 18.63
CA ALA A 24 -2.38 -1.44 19.04
C ALA A 24 -2.43 -2.38 17.82
N VAL A 25 -3.09 -1.96 16.74
CA VAL A 25 -3.12 -2.72 15.49
C VAL A 25 -1.72 -2.87 14.91
N LEU A 26 -0.94 -1.77 14.83
CA LEU A 26 0.44 -1.81 14.37
C LEU A 26 1.30 -2.73 15.27
N THR A 27 1.12 -2.65 16.58
CA THR A 27 1.82 -3.51 17.55
C THR A 27 1.52 -4.99 17.28
N LEU A 28 0.24 -5.34 17.14
CA LEU A 28 -0.18 -6.71 16.81
C LEU A 28 0.46 -7.20 15.51
N GLN A 29 0.45 -6.37 14.47
CA GLN A 29 1.03 -6.70 13.17
C GLN A 29 2.55 -6.93 13.26
N VAL A 30 3.28 -6.07 13.97
CA VAL A 30 4.73 -6.20 14.15
C VAL A 30 5.07 -7.43 14.98
N VAL A 31 4.39 -7.65 16.11
CA VAL A 31 4.59 -8.83 16.96
C VAL A 31 4.31 -10.11 16.17
N ALA A 32 3.20 -10.17 15.44
CA ALA A 32 2.86 -11.31 14.60
C ALA A 32 3.89 -11.52 13.48
N ALA A 33 4.39 -10.43 12.86
CA ALA A 33 5.43 -10.51 11.81
C ALA A 33 6.79 -11.00 12.33
N LEU A 34 7.10 -10.77 13.59
CA LEU A 34 8.35 -11.21 14.24
C LEU A 34 8.22 -12.61 14.85
N TRP A 35 7.00 -13.09 15.07
CA TRP A 35 6.79 -14.40 15.66
C TRP A 35 7.43 -15.50 14.79
N PRO A 36 8.20 -16.44 15.35
CA PRO A 36 8.78 -17.52 14.57
C PRO A 36 7.70 -18.28 13.81
N ALA A 37 7.82 -18.38 12.49
CA ALA A 37 6.92 -19.19 11.71
C ALA A 37 7.07 -20.66 12.15
N GLY A 38 6.04 -21.25 12.76
CA GLY A 38 6.01 -22.67 13.01
C GLY A 38 6.23 -23.44 11.70
N ARG A 39 6.87 -24.62 11.76
CA ARG A 39 7.16 -25.47 10.59
C ARG A 39 5.94 -25.74 9.68
N SER A 40 4.72 -25.58 10.20
CA SER A 40 3.46 -25.73 9.45
C SER A 40 3.18 -24.56 8.49
N SER A 41 3.70 -23.35 8.74
CA SER A 41 3.50 -22.18 7.88
C SER A 41 4.38 -22.19 6.62
N ARG A 42 5.42 -23.03 6.58
CA ARG A 42 6.29 -23.22 5.40
C ARG A 42 5.74 -24.18 4.34
N LYS A 43 4.69 -24.91 4.66
CA LYS A 43 3.91 -25.64 3.65
C LYS A 43 2.89 -24.66 3.03
N GLY A 44 3.36 -23.64 2.31
CA GLY A 44 2.63 -23.17 1.16
C GLY A 44 2.30 -24.42 0.36
N THR A 45 1.03 -24.71 0.21
CA THR A 45 0.51 -25.86 -0.53
C THR A 45 0.80 -25.70 -2.02
N THR A 46 2.06 -25.73 -2.39
CA THR A 46 2.47 -26.09 -3.72
C THR A 46 2.50 -27.61 -3.76
N SER A 47 1.33 -28.22 -3.98
CA SER A 47 1.32 -29.54 -4.53
C SER A 47 1.98 -29.45 -5.91
N PRO A 48 3.05 -30.21 -6.18
CA PRO A 48 3.73 -30.17 -7.47
C PRO A 48 2.88 -30.69 -8.63
N ALA A 49 1.61 -31.02 -8.38
CA ALA A 49 0.77 -31.83 -9.26
C ALA A 49 -0.26 -31.05 -10.10
N SER A 50 -0.46 -29.75 -9.88
CA SER A 50 -1.39 -29.00 -10.74
C SER A 50 -0.62 -28.06 -11.66
N PRO A 51 -0.89 -28.09 -12.99
CA PRO A 51 -0.29 -27.12 -13.91
C PRO A 51 -0.69 -25.71 -13.47
N ARG A 52 0.21 -24.76 -13.65
CA ARG A 52 -0.06 -23.34 -13.38
C ARG A 52 -1.24 -22.89 -14.25
N PRO A 53 -2.24 -22.17 -13.68
CA PRO A 53 -3.33 -21.62 -14.47
C PRO A 53 -2.80 -20.60 -15.50
N SER A 54 -3.54 -20.41 -16.60
CA SER A 54 -3.22 -19.37 -17.59
C SER A 54 -3.36 -17.99 -16.97
N ILE A 55 -2.38 -17.11 -17.22
CA ILE A 55 -2.41 -15.74 -16.72
C ILE A 55 -2.43 -14.71 -17.84
N ALA A 56 -3.05 -13.57 -17.57
CA ALA A 56 -2.83 -12.36 -18.34
C ALA A 56 -2.22 -11.29 -17.42
N ILE A 57 -1.05 -10.80 -17.81
CA ILE A 57 -0.48 -9.61 -17.16
C ILE A 57 -1.18 -8.40 -17.76
N LEU A 58 -1.79 -7.58 -16.92
CA LEU A 58 -2.40 -6.31 -17.28
C LEU A 58 -1.50 -5.17 -16.78
N MET A 59 -0.89 -4.46 -17.72
CA MET A 59 0.09 -3.41 -17.45
C MET A 59 -0.45 -2.06 -17.91
N PRO A 60 -0.98 -1.22 -16.99
CA PRO A 60 -1.33 0.15 -17.33
C PRO A 60 -0.06 1.00 -17.50
N ALA A 61 0.03 1.74 -18.60
CA ALA A 61 1.17 2.60 -18.91
C ALA A 61 0.72 3.99 -19.33
N HIS A 62 1.46 5.04 -18.93
CA HIS A 62 1.22 6.41 -19.34
C HIS A 62 2.54 7.18 -19.36
N ASP A 63 2.99 7.54 -20.57
CA ASP A 63 4.26 8.21 -20.81
C ASP A 63 5.45 7.47 -20.17
N GLU A 64 5.59 6.17 -20.51
CA GLU A 64 6.62 5.26 -20.00
C GLU A 64 7.61 4.82 -21.09
N ALA A 65 7.69 5.55 -22.21
CA ALA A 65 8.54 5.19 -23.35
C ALA A 65 9.99 4.92 -22.97
N SER A 66 10.53 5.64 -21.97
CA SER A 66 11.93 5.51 -21.55
C SER A 66 12.23 4.23 -20.74
N GLY A 67 11.22 3.63 -20.08
CA GLY A 67 11.41 2.55 -19.10
C GLY A 67 10.69 1.25 -19.42
N ILE A 68 9.66 1.27 -20.28
CA ILE A 68 8.75 0.13 -20.43
C ILE A 68 9.38 -1.10 -21.10
N SER A 69 10.31 -0.92 -22.05
CA SER A 69 10.90 -2.04 -22.82
C SER A 69 11.63 -3.06 -21.94
N PRO A 70 12.54 -2.69 -21.02
CA PRO A 70 13.19 -3.65 -20.13
C PRO A 70 12.20 -4.32 -19.17
N VAL A 71 11.15 -3.63 -18.72
CA VAL A 71 10.11 -4.22 -17.86
C VAL A 71 9.33 -5.29 -18.62
N ILE A 72 8.91 -5.01 -19.86
CA ILE A 72 8.25 -6.00 -20.73
C ILE A 72 9.15 -7.22 -20.94
N ALA A 73 10.43 -7.02 -21.25
CA ALA A 73 11.38 -8.12 -21.43
C ALA A 73 11.51 -8.98 -20.17
N ALA A 74 11.63 -8.36 -19.00
CA ALA A 74 11.70 -9.04 -17.72
C ALA A 74 10.44 -9.86 -17.43
N VAL A 75 9.26 -9.28 -17.63
CA VAL A 75 7.97 -9.99 -17.44
C VAL A 75 7.85 -11.16 -18.42
N LYS A 76 8.18 -10.96 -19.69
CA LYS A 76 8.07 -12.02 -20.73
C LYS A 76 8.94 -13.22 -20.43
N ALA A 77 10.09 -13.04 -19.77
CA ALA A 77 10.95 -14.14 -19.37
C ALA A 77 10.28 -15.16 -18.42
N HIS A 78 9.20 -14.76 -17.76
CA HIS A 78 8.43 -15.59 -16.83
C HIS A 78 7.11 -16.11 -17.42
N LEU A 79 6.76 -15.73 -18.67
CA LEU A 79 5.52 -16.15 -19.31
C LEU A 79 5.68 -17.46 -20.09
N THR A 80 4.62 -18.24 -20.11
CA THR A 80 4.48 -19.43 -20.95
C THR A 80 3.70 -19.11 -22.24
N ALA A 81 3.63 -20.06 -23.18
CA ALA A 81 2.90 -19.88 -24.43
C ALA A 81 1.38 -19.65 -24.25
N GLN A 82 0.83 -20.00 -23.10
CA GLN A 82 -0.61 -19.81 -22.78
C GLN A 82 -0.89 -18.44 -22.17
N ASP A 83 0.13 -17.70 -21.77
CA ASP A 83 0.01 -16.44 -21.07
C ASP A 83 -0.08 -15.26 -22.03
N ARG A 84 -0.64 -14.18 -21.55
CA ARG A 84 -0.74 -12.91 -22.27
C ARG A 84 -0.08 -11.78 -21.50
N LEU A 85 0.55 -10.85 -22.21
CA LEU A 85 0.98 -9.57 -21.66
C LEU A 85 0.24 -8.46 -22.40
N LEU A 86 -0.73 -7.85 -21.76
CA LEU A 86 -1.51 -6.73 -22.26
C LEU A 86 -1.02 -5.41 -21.65
N VAL A 87 -0.55 -4.51 -22.48
CA VAL A 87 -0.24 -3.13 -22.10
C VAL A 87 -1.40 -2.23 -22.50
N VAL A 88 -1.92 -1.46 -21.57
CA VAL A 88 -2.89 -0.39 -21.83
C VAL A 88 -2.14 0.94 -21.84
N ALA A 89 -1.88 1.49 -23.04
CA ALA A 89 -1.30 2.81 -23.20
C ALA A 89 -2.42 3.86 -23.01
N ASP A 90 -2.49 4.42 -21.77
CA ASP A 90 -3.59 5.30 -21.36
C ASP A 90 -3.22 6.78 -21.47
N ASN A 91 -3.82 7.48 -22.42
CA ASN A 91 -3.60 8.92 -22.64
C ASN A 91 -2.10 9.26 -22.82
N CYS A 92 -1.33 8.41 -23.49
CA CYS A 92 0.08 8.65 -23.74
C CYS A 92 0.26 9.80 -24.75
N SER A 93 1.30 10.61 -24.52
CA SER A 93 1.77 11.66 -25.42
C SER A 93 3.11 11.32 -26.07
N ASP A 94 3.72 10.19 -25.69
CA ASP A 94 4.99 9.67 -26.18
C ASP A 94 4.82 8.33 -26.92
N ASP A 95 5.93 7.72 -27.34
CA ASP A 95 5.96 6.48 -28.10
C ASP A 95 5.75 5.20 -27.25
N THR A 96 5.16 5.31 -26.03
CA THR A 96 4.95 4.16 -25.12
C THR A 96 4.29 2.98 -25.83
N ALA A 97 3.20 3.20 -26.59
CA ALA A 97 2.45 2.14 -27.26
C ALA A 97 3.31 1.42 -28.32
N ALA A 98 4.01 2.20 -29.17
CA ALA A 98 4.86 1.66 -30.23
C ALA A 98 6.05 0.84 -29.66
N ILE A 99 6.67 1.34 -28.58
CA ILE A 99 7.79 0.67 -27.91
C ILE A 99 7.31 -0.63 -27.24
N ALA A 100 6.15 -0.61 -26.58
CA ALA A 100 5.57 -1.80 -25.96
C ALA A 100 5.23 -2.90 -26.99
N ALA A 101 4.62 -2.50 -28.13
CA ALA A 101 4.33 -3.42 -29.20
C ALA A 101 5.61 -4.03 -29.81
N LYS A 102 6.66 -3.21 -30.05
CA LYS A 102 7.96 -3.66 -30.53
C LYS A 102 8.64 -4.62 -29.54
N ALA A 103 8.45 -4.43 -28.24
CA ALA A 103 8.92 -5.35 -27.21
C ALA A 103 8.12 -6.67 -27.15
N GLY A 104 7.06 -6.78 -27.94
CA GLY A 104 6.25 -7.99 -28.13
C GLY A 104 5.15 -8.15 -27.11
N ALA A 105 4.62 -7.07 -26.55
CA ALA A 105 3.38 -7.04 -25.78
C ALA A 105 2.17 -6.90 -26.72
N GLU A 106 1.02 -7.42 -26.29
CA GLU A 106 -0.27 -7.01 -26.83
C GLU A 106 -0.57 -5.59 -26.34
N VAL A 107 -0.92 -4.65 -27.23
CA VAL A 107 -1.10 -3.25 -26.86
C VAL A 107 -2.49 -2.77 -27.26
N VAL A 108 -3.13 -2.06 -26.33
CA VAL A 108 -4.35 -1.31 -26.60
C VAL A 108 -4.17 0.12 -26.16
N GLU A 109 -4.61 1.06 -26.99
CA GLU A 109 -4.52 2.48 -26.69
C GLU A 109 -5.87 3.01 -26.21
N ARG A 110 -5.84 3.83 -25.17
CA ARG A 110 -6.98 4.51 -24.63
C ARG A 110 -6.71 6.01 -24.57
N SER A 111 -7.57 6.79 -25.21
CA SER A 111 -7.54 8.24 -25.17
C SER A 111 -8.88 8.76 -24.66
N ASP A 112 -8.89 9.31 -23.44
CA ASP A 112 -10.07 9.89 -22.81
C ASP A 112 -9.63 11.06 -21.91
N PRO A 113 -9.86 12.31 -22.31
CA PRO A 113 -9.40 13.49 -21.57
C PRO A 113 -10.16 13.71 -20.26
N VAL A 114 -11.34 13.10 -20.10
CA VAL A 114 -12.22 13.28 -18.94
C VAL A 114 -11.97 12.20 -17.89
N ARG A 115 -11.95 10.94 -18.32
CA ARG A 115 -11.84 9.77 -17.42
C ARG A 115 -10.37 9.36 -17.35
N ARG A 116 -9.58 10.07 -16.54
CA ARG A 116 -8.15 9.82 -16.36
C ARG A 116 -7.87 9.05 -15.09
N GLY A 117 -6.86 8.17 -15.12
CA GLY A 117 -6.35 7.44 -13.97
C GLY A 117 -6.23 5.94 -14.21
N LYS A 118 -5.43 5.30 -13.36
CA LYS A 118 -5.09 3.88 -13.45
C LYS A 118 -6.33 2.98 -13.44
N GLY A 119 -7.32 3.30 -12.59
CA GLY A 119 -8.55 2.51 -12.51
C GLY A 119 -9.30 2.43 -13.84
N TYR A 120 -9.37 3.52 -14.60
CA TYR A 120 -9.99 3.50 -15.94
C TYR A 120 -9.17 2.71 -16.97
N ALA A 121 -7.84 2.77 -16.90
CA ALA A 121 -6.98 1.96 -17.74
C ALA A 121 -7.14 0.48 -17.44
N LEU A 122 -7.24 0.10 -16.18
CA LEU A 122 -7.48 -1.28 -15.74
C LEU A 122 -8.85 -1.79 -16.21
N ASP A 123 -9.91 -1.00 -16.05
CA ASP A 123 -11.26 -1.34 -16.54
C ASP A 123 -11.26 -1.59 -18.06
N PHE A 124 -10.59 -0.69 -18.82
CA PHE A 124 -10.46 -0.84 -20.27
C PHE A 124 -9.72 -2.12 -20.64
N GLY A 125 -8.62 -2.43 -19.97
CA GLY A 125 -7.84 -3.65 -20.19
C GLY A 125 -8.62 -4.93 -19.83
N VAL A 126 -9.37 -4.94 -18.72
CA VAL A 126 -10.22 -6.08 -18.34
C VAL A 126 -11.33 -6.31 -19.37
N ARG A 127 -11.94 -5.26 -19.89
CA ARG A 127 -12.91 -5.39 -21.00
C ARG A 127 -12.28 -5.98 -22.26
N HIS A 128 -11.06 -5.56 -22.61
CA HIS A 128 -10.35 -6.15 -23.75
C HIS A 128 -10.04 -7.63 -23.51
N LEU A 129 -9.59 -8.00 -22.30
CA LEU A 129 -9.34 -9.40 -21.94
C LEU A 129 -10.59 -10.27 -21.96
N SER A 130 -11.80 -9.70 -21.87
CA SER A 130 -13.06 -10.45 -21.89
C SER A 130 -13.34 -11.17 -23.22
N THR A 131 -12.68 -10.78 -24.32
CA THR A 131 -12.78 -11.46 -25.62
C THR A 131 -12.14 -12.86 -25.62
N ARG A 132 -11.07 -13.02 -24.81
CA ARG A 132 -10.37 -14.28 -24.56
C ARG A 132 -9.89 -14.27 -23.11
N PRO A 133 -10.77 -14.62 -22.15
CA PRO A 133 -10.48 -14.44 -20.74
C PRO A 133 -9.41 -15.43 -20.25
N PRO A 134 -8.43 -14.96 -19.45
CA PRO A 134 -7.51 -15.84 -18.74
C PRO A 134 -8.19 -16.42 -17.51
N GLU A 135 -7.55 -17.40 -16.85
CA GLU A 135 -8.01 -17.85 -15.54
C GLU A 135 -7.69 -16.81 -14.45
N ILE A 136 -6.49 -16.21 -14.52
CA ILE A 136 -6.00 -15.22 -13.56
C ILE A 136 -5.53 -13.96 -14.30
N VAL A 137 -5.88 -12.80 -13.79
CA VAL A 137 -5.31 -11.50 -14.22
C VAL A 137 -4.32 -11.04 -13.16
N VAL A 138 -3.09 -10.71 -13.57
CA VAL A 138 -2.07 -10.12 -12.69
C VAL A 138 -1.79 -8.69 -13.12
N ILE A 139 -2.01 -7.73 -12.24
CA ILE A 139 -1.74 -6.31 -12.50
C ILE A 139 -0.31 -5.99 -12.07
N VAL A 140 0.49 -5.48 -13.03
CA VAL A 140 1.88 -5.06 -12.81
C VAL A 140 2.07 -3.69 -13.44
N ASP A 141 2.61 -2.74 -12.67
CA ASP A 141 2.91 -1.39 -13.17
C ASP A 141 4.11 -1.41 -14.13
N ALA A 142 4.10 -0.49 -15.09
CA ALA A 142 5.09 -0.42 -16.17
C ALA A 142 6.52 -0.03 -15.70
N ASP A 143 6.69 0.29 -14.42
CA ASP A 143 7.96 0.63 -13.76
C ASP A 143 8.36 -0.38 -12.67
N CYS A 144 7.71 -1.54 -12.63
CA CYS A 144 7.92 -2.55 -11.61
C CYS A 144 8.60 -3.80 -12.18
N ILE A 145 9.47 -4.39 -11.39
CA ILE A 145 10.19 -5.63 -11.70
C ILE A 145 9.52 -6.77 -10.93
N VAL A 146 9.18 -7.83 -11.64
CA VAL A 146 8.68 -9.07 -11.06
C VAL A 146 9.87 -9.99 -10.81
N GLU A 147 10.04 -10.44 -9.57
CA GLU A 147 11.21 -11.21 -9.15
C GLU A 147 10.95 -12.72 -9.13
N GLY A 148 11.87 -13.49 -9.65
CA GLY A 148 11.87 -14.95 -9.57
C GLY A 148 10.54 -15.59 -10.00
N GLU A 149 9.97 -16.44 -9.16
CA GLU A 149 8.74 -17.19 -9.41
C GLU A 149 7.45 -16.44 -8.97
N ALA A 150 7.49 -15.10 -8.84
CA ALA A 150 6.38 -14.35 -8.25
C ALA A 150 5.06 -14.52 -9.01
N LEU A 151 5.09 -14.57 -10.34
CA LEU A 151 3.87 -14.79 -11.15
C LEU A 151 3.27 -16.17 -10.89
N ASP A 152 4.09 -17.20 -10.81
CA ASP A 152 3.64 -18.58 -10.57
C ASP A 152 3.02 -18.72 -9.19
N ARG A 153 3.65 -18.11 -8.16
CA ARG A 153 3.15 -18.13 -6.79
C ARG A 153 1.84 -17.39 -6.64
N LEU A 154 1.71 -16.22 -7.27
CA LEU A 154 0.46 -15.46 -7.30
C LEU A 154 -0.66 -16.23 -8.00
N ALA A 155 -0.39 -16.79 -9.17
CA ALA A 155 -1.37 -17.55 -9.94
C ALA A 155 -1.86 -18.79 -9.17
N GLN A 156 -0.93 -19.57 -8.60
CA GLN A 156 -1.25 -20.74 -7.79
C GLN A 156 -2.06 -20.38 -6.54
N GLN A 157 -1.67 -19.31 -5.82
CA GLN A 157 -2.40 -18.88 -4.63
C GLN A 157 -3.84 -18.42 -4.97
N CYS A 158 -4.01 -17.68 -6.08
CA CYS A 158 -5.32 -17.27 -6.57
C CYS A 158 -6.18 -18.48 -6.93
N ALA A 159 -5.63 -19.41 -7.71
CA ALA A 159 -6.35 -20.62 -8.13
C ALA A 159 -6.76 -21.49 -6.93
N ALA A 160 -5.84 -21.70 -5.99
CA ALA A 160 -6.10 -22.53 -4.81
C ALA A 160 -7.12 -21.90 -3.84
N SER A 161 -7.16 -20.58 -3.73
CA SER A 161 -8.05 -19.90 -2.79
C SER A 161 -9.35 -19.39 -3.38
N GLY A 162 -9.41 -19.18 -4.71
CA GLY A 162 -10.49 -18.45 -5.38
C GLY A 162 -10.56 -16.96 -4.99
N LEU A 163 -9.53 -16.43 -4.30
CA LEU A 163 -9.48 -15.06 -3.79
C LEU A 163 -8.34 -14.28 -4.44
N PRO A 164 -8.42 -12.92 -4.48
CA PRO A 164 -7.31 -12.08 -4.89
C PRO A 164 -6.06 -12.32 -4.05
N ALA A 165 -4.89 -12.19 -4.68
CA ALA A 165 -3.59 -12.27 -4.03
C ALA A 165 -2.78 -10.99 -4.24
N GLN A 166 -2.05 -10.58 -3.21
CA GLN A 166 -1.15 -9.44 -3.22
C GLN A 166 0.29 -9.91 -3.01
N ALA A 167 1.18 -9.65 -3.95
CA ALA A 167 2.62 -9.86 -3.78
C ALA A 167 3.21 -8.92 -2.72
N LEU A 168 4.35 -9.29 -2.18
CA LEU A 168 5.19 -8.35 -1.44
C LEU A 168 5.71 -7.28 -2.43
N TYR A 169 5.26 -6.04 -2.23
CA TYR A 169 5.71 -4.92 -3.05
C TYR A 169 6.68 -4.03 -2.27
N LEU A 170 7.92 -3.96 -2.72
CA LEU A 170 8.97 -3.13 -2.12
C LEU A 170 9.45 -2.04 -3.08
N MET A 171 9.68 -0.86 -2.52
CA MET A 171 10.36 0.24 -3.22
C MET A 171 11.74 0.44 -2.61
N HIS A 172 12.76 0.39 -3.45
CA HIS A 172 14.15 0.60 -3.05
C HIS A 172 14.56 2.06 -3.20
N ALA A 173 15.37 2.53 -2.27
CA ALA A 173 16.06 3.79 -2.44
C ALA A 173 17.16 3.62 -3.50
N PRO A 174 17.29 4.54 -4.48
CA PRO A 174 18.37 4.47 -5.47
C PRO A 174 19.75 4.54 -4.80
N ALA A 175 20.78 4.04 -5.50
CA ALA A 175 22.16 4.11 -5.02
C ALA A 175 22.54 5.57 -4.71
N GLY A 176 23.19 5.81 -3.58
CA GLY A 176 23.57 7.15 -3.15
C GLY A 176 22.41 7.99 -2.56
N ALA A 177 21.24 7.41 -2.39
CA ALA A 177 20.09 8.14 -1.82
C ALA A 177 20.38 8.69 -0.41
N GLY A 178 19.93 9.93 -0.17
CA GLY A 178 20.05 10.57 1.12
C GLY A 178 19.15 9.93 2.20
N THR A 179 19.45 10.22 3.46
CA THR A 179 18.77 9.68 4.65
C THR A 179 17.25 9.76 4.59
N ARG A 180 16.68 10.84 4.02
CA ARG A 180 15.21 11.00 3.91
C ARG A 180 14.56 9.89 3.08
N LEU A 181 15.21 9.50 1.99
CA LEU A 181 14.65 8.48 1.11
C LEU A 181 14.81 7.09 1.71
N ARG A 182 15.90 6.84 2.45
CA ARG A 182 16.11 5.60 3.20
C ARG A 182 15.12 5.44 4.35
N ILE A 183 14.81 6.51 5.09
CA ILE A 183 13.73 6.50 6.11
C ILE A 183 12.38 6.18 5.44
N ALA A 184 12.14 6.72 4.25
CA ALA A 184 10.91 6.43 3.53
C ALA A 184 10.83 4.99 3.01
N ALA A 185 11.95 4.43 2.54
CA ALA A 185 12.02 3.02 2.16
C ALA A 185 11.73 2.12 3.37
N PHE A 186 12.23 2.47 4.55
CA PHE A 186 11.88 1.75 5.78
C PHE A 186 10.40 1.87 6.13
N ALA A 187 9.81 3.07 6.04
CA ALA A 187 8.37 3.25 6.26
C ALA A 187 7.54 2.42 5.26
N TRP A 188 8.03 2.25 4.03
CA TRP A 188 7.42 1.38 3.00
C TRP A 188 7.52 -0.10 3.39
N ILE A 189 8.67 -0.56 3.90
CA ILE A 189 8.85 -1.90 4.45
C ILE A 189 7.85 -2.15 5.59
N VAL A 190 7.71 -1.22 6.53
CA VAL A 190 6.74 -1.35 7.62
C VAL A 190 5.32 -1.50 7.07
N LYS A 191 4.92 -0.66 6.11
CA LYS A 191 3.58 -0.69 5.52
C LYS A 191 3.33 -1.98 4.73
N ASN A 192 4.19 -2.31 3.77
CA ASN A 192 3.90 -3.32 2.76
C ASN A 192 4.43 -4.72 3.10
N GLN A 193 5.48 -4.81 3.94
CA GLN A 193 6.03 -6.10 4.36
C GLN A 193 5.58 -6.47 5.77
N VAL A 194 5.91 -5.64 6.76
CA VAL A 194 5.74 -6.03 8.18
C VAL A 194 4.26 -6.16 8.52
N ARG A 195 3.43 -5.18 8.18
CA ARG A 195 1.99 -5.21 8.46
C ARG A 195 1.29 -6.35 7.72
N ALA A 196 1.55 -6.48 6.41
CA ALA A 196 0.95 -7.54 5.60
C ALA A 196 1.37 -8.94 6.05
N LEU A 197 2.67 -9.13 6.39
CA LEU A 197 3.19 -10.40 6.92
C LEU A 197 2.59 -10.73 8.28
N GLY A 198 2.42 -9.74 9.16
CA GLY A 198 1.78 -9.93 10.45
C GLY A 198 0.34 -10.44 10.31
N TYR A 199 -0.44 -9.82 9.45
CA TYR A 199 -1.81 -10.24 9.17
C TYR A 199 -1.86 -11.61 8.47
N TRP A 200 -0.96 -11.87 7.53
CA TRP A 200 -0.87 -13.17 6.89
C TRP A 200 -0.62 -14.31 7.90
N ARG A 201 0.27 -14.10 8.88
CA ARG A 201 0.54 -15.07 9.94
C ARG A 201 -0.66 -15.32 10.87
N LEU A 202 -1.53 -14.34 10.99
CA LEU A 202 -2.80 -14.44 11.73
C LEU A 202 -3.95 -15.00 10.87
N GLY A 203 -3.70 -15.35 9.59
CA GLY A 203 -4.73 -15.82 8.67
C GLY A 203 -5.71 -14.72 8.21
N LEU A 204 -5.34 -13.45 8.40
CA LEU A 204 -6.13 -12.27 8.08
C LEU A 204 -5.82 -11.76 6.65
N PRO A 205 -6.76 -11.04 6.02
CA PRO A 205 -6.57 -10.42 4.71
C PRO A 205 -5.59 -9.24 4.77
N CYS A 206 -5.14 -8.78 3.59
CA CYS A 206 -4.26 -7.62 3.46
C CYS A 206 -4.87 -6.56 2.53
N GLN A 207 -4.33 -5.33 2.58
CA GLN A 207 -4.62 -4.30 1.59
C GLN A 207 -3.95 -4.63 0.26
N LEU A 208 -4.55 -4.18 -0.86
CA LEU A 208 -3.88 -4.13 -2.15
C LEU A 208 -2.89 -2.96 -2.18
N MET A 209 -1.80 -3.11 -2.96
CA MET A 209 -0.63 -2.23 -2.93
C MET A 209 -0.30 -1.60 -4.28
N GLY A 210 -1.22 -1.69 -5.25
CA GLY A 210 -1.10 -1.07 -6.57
C GLY A 210 -0.51 -1.98 -7.63
N THR A 211 0.51 -2.74 -7.33
CA THR A 211 1.20 -3.65 -8.27
C THR A 211 1.40 -5.03 -7.66
N GLY A 212 1.66 -6.05 -8.48
CA GLY A 212 1.74 -7.43 -8.02
C GLY A 212 0.41 -7.94 -7.45
N MET A 213 -0.69 -7.49 -8.03
CA MET A 213 -2.04 -7.86 -7.62
C MET A 213 -2.59 -8.92 -8.57
N ALA A 214 -2.93 -10.08 -8.08
CA ALA A 214 -3.50 -11.16 -8.88
C ALA A 214 -4.97 -11.41 -8.51
N PHE A 215 -5.79 -11.68 -9.51
CA PHE A 215 -7.23 -11.83 -9.35
C PHE A 215 -7.74 -13.01 -10.17
N PRO A 216 -8.58 -13.89 -9.60
CA PRO A 216 -9.38 -14.79 -10.41
C PRO A 216 -10.23 -14.01 -11.42
N TRP A 217 -10.36 -14.50 -12.64
CA TRP A 217 -11.17 -13.84 -13.67
C TRP A 217 -12.60 -13.56 -13.20
N SER A 218 -13.20 -14.52 -12.50
CA SER A 218 -14.55 -14.37 -11.93
C SER A 218 -14.69 -13.17 -10.99
N VAL A 219 -13.62 -12.76 -10.31
CA VAL A 219 -13.61 -11.62 -9.40
C VAL A 219 -13.35 -10.32 -10.14
N ILE A 220 -12.26 -10.26 -10.96
CA ILE A 220 -11.84 -9.00 -11.58
C ILE A 220 -12.82 -8.48 -12.63
N ARG A 221 -13.48 -9.36 -13.38
CA ARG A 221 -14.43 -9.00 -14.44
C ARG A 221 -15.62 -8.16 -13.96
N SER A 222 -15.97 -8.27 -12.68
CA SER A 222 -17.09 -7.56 -12.05
C SER A 222 -16.64 -6.54 -11.01
N ALA A 223 -15.33 -6.36 -10.84
CA ALA A 223 -14.78 -5.42 -9.88
C ALA A 223 -15.01 -3.96 -10.31
N PRO A 224 -15.27 -3.03 -9.38
CA PRO A 224 -15.53 -1.61 -9.69
C PRO A 224 -14.22 -0.87 -10.01
N LEU A 225 -13.60 -1.19 -11.15
CA LEU A 225 -12.30 -0.64 -11.57
C LEU A 225 -12.38 0.78 -12.11
N ALA A 226 -13.48 1.15 -12.77
CA ALA A 226 -13.63 2.42 -13.47
C ALA A 226 -13.75 3.61 -12.51
N THR A 227 -12.66 3.96 -11.85
CA THR A 227 -12.61 5.02 -10.86
C THR A 227 -11.40 5.95 -11.08
N GLY A 228 -11.56 7.23 -10.74
CA GLY A 228 -10.49 8.22 -10.69
C GLY A 228 -9.87 8.41 -9.31
N HIS A 229 -10.11 7.50 -8.36
CA HIS A 229 -9.50 7.59 -7.04
C HIS A 229 -7.98 7.53 -7.11
N ILE A 230 -7.33 8.32 -6.25
CA ILE A 230 -5.86 8.44 -6.21
C ILE A 230 -5.21 7.15 -5.68
N VAL A 231 -5.92 6.42 -4.83
CA VAL A 231 -5.52 5.15 -4.21
C VAL A 231 -6.59 4.09 -4.58
N GLU A 232 -6.72 3.89 -5.88
CA GLU A 232 -7.72 2.99 -6.48
C GLU A 232 -7.53 1.54 -6.03
N ASP A 233 -6.29 1.14 -5.80
CA ASP A 233 -5.90 -0.17 -5.28
C ASP A 233 -6.42 -0.42 -3.86
N LEU A 234 -6.20 0.54 -2.97
CA LEU A 234 -6.70 0.46 -1.60
C LEU A 234 -8.22 0.37 -1.59
N GLN A 235 -8.90 1.25 -2.36
CA GLN A 235 -10.36 1.23 -2.45
C GLN A 235 -10.86 -0.09 -3.01
N LEU A 236 -10.25 -0.59 -4.09
CA LEU A 236 -10.59 -1.88 -4.69
C LEU A 236 -10.47 -3.03 -3.69
N GLY A 237 -9.38 -3.08 -2.91
CA GLY A 237 -9.18 -4.11 -1.89
C GLY A 237 -10.28 -4.11 -0.82
N LEU A 238 -10.71 -2.92 -0.38
CA LEU A 238 -11.80 -2.75 0.59
C LEU A 238 -13.16 -3.14 0.00
N ASP A 239 -13.44 -2.78 -1.25
CA ASP A 239 -14.69 -3.12 -1.94
C ASP A 239 -14.81 -4.63 -2.14
N LEU A 240 -13.72 -5.30 -2.55
CA LEU A 240 -13.65 -6.75 -2.68
C LEU A 240 -13.84 -7.45 -1.33
N ALA A 241 -13.22 -6.95 -0.26
CA ALA A 241 -13.42 -7.49 1.08
C ALA A 241 -14.88 -7.35 1.53
N ALA A 242 -15.49 -6.18 1.29
CA ALA A 242 -16.89 -5.93 1.61
C ALA A 242 -17.87 -6.79 0.78
N ALA A 243 -17.44 -7.26 -0.41
CA ALA A 243 -18.15 -8.20 -1.28
C ALA A 243 -17.90 -9.69 -0.91
N GLY A 244 -17.04 -9.99 0.06
CA GLY A 244 -16.76 -11.36 0.50
C GLY A 244 -15.54 -12.03 -0.18
N THR A 245 -14.78 -11.29 -0.98
CA THR A 245 -13.56 -11.74 -1.65
C THR A 245 -12.32 -10.95 -1.21
N PRO A 246 -11.96 -11.00 0.10
CA PRO A 246 -10.86 -10.21 0.64
C PRO A 246 -9.51 -10.65 0.07
N PRO A 247 -8.60 -9.71 -0.28
CA PRO A 247 -7.28 -10.05 -0.78
C PRO A 247 -6.41 -10.77 0.25
N ARG A 248 -5.56 -11.69 -0.22
CA ARG A 248 -4.61 -12.43 0.61
C ARG A 248 -3.18 -12.08 0.25
N PHE A 249 -2.36 -11.91 1.26
CA PHE A 249 -0.93 -11.67 1.07
C PHE A 249 -0.20 -12.94 0.60
N CYS A 250 0.68 -12.77 -0.38
CA CYS A 250 1.58 -13.80 -0.90
C CYS A 250 3.04 -13.40 -0.61
N PRO A 251 3.58 -13.72 0.57
CA PRO A 251 4.89 -13.24 1.01
C PRO A 251 6.05 -13.75 0.14
N ASP A 252 5.87 -14.86 -0.54
CA ASP A 252 6.88 -15.51 -1.38
C ASP A 252 6.89 -14.97 -2.83
N ALA A 253 5.95 -14.09 -3.19
CA ALA A 253 5.93 -13.39 -4.47
C ALA A 253 6.45 -11.97 -4.26
N LEU A 254 7.56 -11.61 -4.92
CA LEU A 254 8.20 -10.31 -4.76
C LEU A 254 8.06 -9.48 -6.03
N VAL A 255 7.60 -8.25 -5.88
CA VAL A 255 7.61 -7.21 -6.92
C VAL A 255 8.35 -6.00 -6.36
N THR A 256 9.25 -5.43 -7.15
CA THR A 256 10.08 -4.31 -6.71
C THR A 256 9.97 -3.12 -7.66
N SER A 257 10.22 -1.92 -7.13
CA SER A 257 10.45 -0.72 -7.92
C SER A 257 11.45 0.19 -7.21
N THR A 258 11.83 1.28 -7.86
CA THR A 258 12.75 2.26 -7.30
C THR A 258 12.03 3.58 -7.07
N PHE A 259 12.30 4.24 -5.94
CA PHE A 259 11.80 5.58 -5.72
C PHE A 259 12.32 6.54 -6.79
N PRO A 260 11.52 7.53 -7.26
CA PRO A 260 12.00 8.56 -8.17
C PRO A 260 13.25 9.24 -7.62
N SER A 261 14.18 9.62 -8.51
CA SER A 261 15.44 10.28 -8.12
C SER A 261 15.26 11.78 -7.88
N ARG A 262 14.29 12.43 -8.58
CA ARG A 262 14.04 13.87 -8.46
C ARG A 262 13.19 14.21 -7.26
N ALA A 263 13.65 15.20 -6.47
CA ALA A 263 13.00 15.63 -5.23
C ALA A 263 11.52 16.03 -5.42
N ASP A 264 11.20 16.75 -6.51
CA ASP A 264 9.85 17.23 -6.79
C ASP A 264 8.88 16.07 -7.11
N GLY A 265 9.37 15.06 -7.82
CA GLY A 265 8.61 13.82 -8.10
C GLY A 265 8.28 13.06 -6.84
N ILE A 266 9.26 12.92 -5.93
CA ILE A 266 9.10 12.23 -4.64
C ILE A 266 8.06 12.92 -3.76
N GLU A 267 8.13 14.26 -3.63
CA GLU A 267 7.24 15.01 -2.73
C GLU A 267 5.80 15.00 -3.24
N SER A 268 5.61 15.18 -4.55
CA SER A 268 4.27 15.18 -5.16
C SER A 268 3.61 13.80 -5.09
N GLN A 269 4.34 12.73 -5.40
CA GLN A 269 3.83 11.36 -5.35
C GLN A 269 3.43 10.96 -3.92
N ARG A 270 4.29 11.26 -2.93
CA ARG A 270 4.01 10.97 -1.52
C ARG A 270 2.83 11.75 -0.99
N THR A 271 2.77 13.05 -1.27
CA THR A 271 1.66 13.90 -0.86
C THR A 271 0.35 13.35 -1.37
N ARG A 272 0.33 12.88 -2.62
CA ARG A 272 -0.83 12.27 -3.24
C ARG A 272 -1.24 10.96 -2.53
N TRP A 273 -0.30 10.05 -2.29
CA TRP A 273 -0.58 8.79 -1.60
C TRP A 273 -1.03 8.97 -0.15
N GLU A 274 -0.34 9.83 0.61
CA GLU A 274 -0.72 10.10 2.00
C GLU A 274 -2.10 10.76 2.10
N ARG A 275 -2.38 11.71 1.20
CA ARG A 275 -3.70 12.36 1.13
C ARG A 275 -4.79 11.36 0.75
N GLY A 276 -4.55 10.54 -0.26
CA GLY A 276 -5.47 9.49 -0.68
C GLY A 276 -5.77 8.51 0.47
N HIS A 277 -4.74 8.04 1.16
CA HIS A 277 -4.91 7.12 2.29
C HIS A 277 -5.73 7.76 3.43
N LEU A 278 -5.42 9.00 3.81
CA LEU A 278 -6.15 9.71 4.87
C LEU A 278 -7.61 9.98 4.50
N SER A 279 -7.90 10.29 3.22
CA SER A 279 -9.30 10.46 2.77
C SER A 279 -10.09 9.14 2.86
N VAL A 280 -9.48 8.01 2.46
CA VAL A 280 -10.12 6.69 2.58
C VAL A 280 -10.35 6.30 4.05
N ILE A 281 -9.40 6.59 4.95
CA ILE A 281 -9.62 6.40 6.40
C ILE A 281 -10.87 7.16 6.86
N ALA A 282 -11.00 8.43 6.49
CA ALA A 282 -12.10 9.29 6.96
C ALA A 282 -13.44 8.94 6.32
N GLU A 283 -13.47 8.63 5.02
CA GLU A 283 -14.71 8.47 4.26
C GLU A 283 -15.21 7.02 4.26
N VAL A 284 -14.31 6.04 4.17
CA VAL A 284 -14.65 4.61 4.04
C VAL A 284 -14.53 3.88 5.38
N GLY A 285 -13.54 4.23 6.20
CA GLY A 285 -13.24 3.55 7.46
C GLY A 285 -14.44 3.35 8.38
N PRO A 286 -15.20 4.40 8.75
CA PRO A 286 -16.35 4.26 9.66
C PRO A 286 -17.45 3.36 9.09
N ARG A 287 -17.73 3.45 7.79
CA ARG A 287 -18.73 2.61 7.12
C ARG A 287 -18.32 1.16 7.05
N LEU A 288 -17.04 0.91 6.76
CA LEU A 288 -16.48 -0.43 6.70
C LEU A 288 -16.50 -1.11 8.08
N PHE A 289 -16.12 -0.36 9.12
CA PHE A 289 -16.16 -0.82 10.51
C PHE A 289 -17.59 -1.17 10.94
N ALA A 290 -18.56 -0.26 10.71
CA ALA A 290 -19.96 -0.51 11.02
C ALA A 290 -20.52 -1.73 10.27
N LYS A 291 -20.17 -1.88 8.98
CA LYS A 291 -20.57 -3.05 8.16
C LYS A 291 -19.96 -4.35 8.69
N ALA A 292 -18.70 -4.33 9.11
CA ALA A 292 -18.03 -5.48 9.69
C ALA A 292 -18.71 -5.96 10.99
N LEU A 293 -19.04 -5.02 11.88
CA LEU A 293 -19.76 -5.32 13.12
C LEU A 293 -21.17 -5.86 12.85
N ALA A 294 -21.92 -5.20 11.96
CA ALA A 294 -23.28 -5.62 11.61
C ALA A 294 -23.35 -7.01 10.99
N LYS A 295 -22.28 -7.45 10.27
CA LYS A 295 -22.19 -8.78 9.67
C LYS A 295 -21.53 -9.84 10.56
N GLY A 296 -20.91 -9.45 11.67
CA GLY A 296 -20.06 -10.35 12.46
C GLY A 296 -18.83 -10.85 11.68
N ASP A 297 -18.37 -10.07 10.66
CA ASP A 297 -17.29 -10.48 9.77
C ASP A 297 -15.93 -10.03 10.33
N GLY A 298 -15.23 -10.94 10.98
CA GLY A 298 -13.90 -10.69 11.56
C GLY A 298 -12.82 -10.35 10.52
N ARG A 299 -12.94 -10.84 9.27
CA ARG A 299 -11.97 -10.50 8.21
C ARG A 299 -12.17 -9.07 7.73
N LEU A 300 -13.43 -8.66 7.57
CA LEU A 300 -13.77 -7.29 7.21
C LEU A 300 -13.40 -6.32 8.34
N LEU A 301 -13.59 -6.73 9.60
CA LEU A 301 -13.16 -5.96 10.77
C LEU A 301 -11.64 -5.77 10.79
N ALA A 302 -10.87 -6.82 10.50
CA ALA A 302 -9.42 -6.73 10.41
C ALA A 302 -8.98 -5.75 9.31
N MET A 303 -9.63 -5.75 8.14
CA MET A 303 -9.38 -4.77 7.07
C MET A 303 -9.72 -3.34 7.50
N ALA A 304 -10.82 -3.12 8.21
CA ALA A 304 -11.19 -1.81 8.74
C ALA A 304 -10.18 -1.30 9.79
N LEU A 305 -9.70 -2.18 10.66
CA LEU A 305 -8.67 -1.87 11.66
C LEU A 305 -7.31 -1.60 10.99
N ASP A 306 -6.93 -2.39 9.99
CA ASP A 306 -5.68 -2.15 9.24
C ASP A 306 -5.73 -0.79 8.51
N LEU A 307 -6.88 -0.43 7.93
CA LEU A 307 -7.09 0.86 7.31
C LEU A 307 -6.89 2.03 8.29
N CYS A 308 -7.29 1.87 9.57
CA CYS A 308 -7.14 2.91 10.59
C CYS A 308 -5.68 3.23 10.95
N VAL A 309 -4.72 2.39 10.57
CA VAL A 309 -3.29 2.67 10.77
C VAL A 309 -2.81 3.68 9.73
N PRO A 310 -2.61 4.96 10.11
CA PRO A 310 -2.22 6.00 9.15
C PRO A 310 -0.75 5.83 8.72
N PRO A 311 -0.29 6.60 7.74
CA PRO A 311 1.14 6.67 7.43
C PRO A 311 1.98 6.90 8.69
N LEU A 312 3.09 6.17 8.85
CA LEU A 312 3.89 6.15 10.08
C LEU A 312 4.28 7.57 10.55
N ALA A 313 4.62 8.47 9.62
CA ALA A 313 4.94 9.86 9.96
C ALA A 313 3.74 10.60 10.58
N THR A 314 2.52 10.34 10.11
CA THR A 314 1.30 10.94 10.69
C THR A 314 1.07 10.44 12.11
N LEU A 315 1.27 9.14 12.36
CA LEU A 315 1.12 8.55 13.70
C LEU A 315 2.16 9.13 14.67
N VAL A 316 3.42 9.26 14.23
CA VAL A 316 4.49 9.91 15.01
C VAL A 316 4.10 11.34 15.37
N LEU A 317 3.67 12.14 14.40
CA LEU A 317 3.30 13.55 14.63
C LEU A 317 2.09 13.68 15.55
N ALA A 318 1.09 12.82 15.40
CA ALA A 318 -0.09 12.84 16.26
C ALA A 318 0.24 12.51 17.72
N LEU A 319 1.09 11.51 17.96
CA LEU A 319 1.55 11.16 19.32
C LEU A 319 2.46 12.22 19.94
N VAL A 320 3.34 12.84 19.15
CA VAL A 320 4.17 13.97 19.62
C VAL A 320 3.30 15.18 19.93
N ALA A 321 2.28 15.46 19.12
CA ALA A 321 1.33 16.55 19.39
C ALA A 321 0.52 16.30 20.68
N LEU A 322 0.06 15.05 20.90
CA LEU A 322 -0.62 14.68 22.14
C LEU A 322 0.30 14.85 23.35
N LEU A 323 1.57 14.40 23.25
CA LEU A 323 2.56 14.54 24.30
C LEU A 323 2.81 16.01 24.64
N ALA A 324 3.02 16.85 23.62
CA ALA A 324 3.25 18.29 23.79
C ALA A 324 2.01 18.98 24.40
N ALA A 325 0.81 18.68 23.90
CA ALA A 325 -0.42 19.22 24.46
C ALA A 325 -0.62 18.82 25.93
N SER A 326 -0.37 17.54 26.27
CA SER A 326 -0.46 17.07 27.66
C SER A 326 0.56 17.77 28.58
N ALA A 327 1.79 18.01 28.11
CA ALA A 327 2.84 18.69 28.87
C ALA A 327 2.47 20.14 29.24
N LEU A 328 1.69 20.85 28.40
CA LEU A 328 1.26 22.23 28.68
C LEU A 328 0.39 22.34 29.93
N PHE A 329 -0.34 21.29 30.29
CA PHE A 329 -1.29 21.32 31.41
C PHE A 329 -0.75 20.71 32.71
N VAL A 330 0.48 20.20 32.72
CA VAL A 330 1.12 19.60 33.94
C VAL A 330 1.18 20.59 35.09
N MET A 331 1.60 21.83 34.81
CA MET A 331 1.69 22.86 35.83
C MET A 331 0.34 23.27 36.45
N SER A 332 -0.77 22.92 35.76
CA SER A 332 -2.14 23.11 36.23
C SER A 332 -2.68 21.88 36.98
N GLY A 333 -1.83 20.86 37.26
CA GLY A 333 -2.22 19.65 37.99
C GLY A 333 -2.78 18.51 37.13
N VAL A 334 -2.90 18.69 35.81
CA VAL A 334 -3.41 17.66 34.88
C VAL A 334 -2.21 16.82 34.42
N THR A 335 -1.93 15.72 35.12
CA THR A 335 -0.73 14.88 34.89
C THR A 335 -1.03 13.56 34.17
N THR A 336 -2.23 12.97 34.39
CA THR A 336 -2.60 11.66 33.82
C THR A 336 -2.41 11.58 32.30
N PRO A 337 -2.88 12.54 31.47
CA PRO A 337 -2.69 12.50 30.03
C PRO A 337 -1.23 12.49 29.59
N LEU A 338 -0.32 13.15 30.36
CA LEU A 338 1.09 13.12 30.06
C LEU A 338 1.68 11.72 30.20
N PHE A 339 1.39 11.04 31.30
CA PHE A 339 1.90 9.67 31.51
C PHE A 339 1.36 8.71 30.46
N VAL A 340 0.07 8.84 30.09
CA VAL A 340 -0.54 8.05 29.00
C VAL A 340 0.14 8.35 27.66
N ALA A 341 0.35 9.62 27.31
CA ALA A 341 1.03 10.00 26.07
C ALA A 341 2.49 9.50 26.03
N MET A 342 3.21 9.57 27.14
CA MET A 342 4.57 9.01 27.26
C MET A 342 4.57 7.50 27.03
N ALA A 343 3.63 6.77 27.60
CA ALA A 343 3.50 5.32 27.40
C ALA A 343 3.21 4.98 25.93
N LEU A 344 2.33 5.73 25.26
CA LEU A 344 2.03 5.53 23.83
C LEU A 344 3.25 5.82 22.95
N VAL A 345 3.99 6.88 23.21
CA VAL A 345 5.24 7.20 22.49
C VAL A 345 6.28 6.11 22.72
N ALA A 346 6.47 5.66 23.96
CA ALA A 346 7.39 4.57 24.29
C ALA A 346 7.02 3.26 23.55
N LEU A 347 5.73 2.93 23.51
CA LEU A 347 5.22 1.78 22.77
C LEU A 347 5.50 1.93 21.25
N LEU A 348 5.23 3.11 20.67
CA LEU A 348 5.55 3.36 19.26
C LEU A 348 7.04 3.16 18.97
N VAL A 349 7.92 3.72 19.81
CA VAL A 349 9.38 3.58 19.67
C VAL A 349 9.77 2.11 19.72
N LEU A 350 9.25 1.35 20.70
CA LEU A 350 9.53 -0.08 20.83
C LEU A 350 9.08 -0.87 19.59
N VAL A 351 7.89 -0.60 19.10
CA VAL A 351 7.31 -1.27 17.92
C VAL A 351 8.11 -0.97 16.66
N VAL A 352 8.48 0.31 16.43
CA VAL A 352 9.27 0.73 15.27
C VAL A 352 10.68 0.16 15.33
N LEU A 353 11.33 0.17 16.50
CA LEU A 353 12.63 -0.46 16.71
C LEU A 353 12.59 -1.97 16.47
N SER A 354 11.54 -2.64 16.95
CA SER A 354 11.35 -4.09 16.71
C SER A 354 11.19 -4.39 15.23
N ALA A 355 10.39 -3.61 14.50
CA ALA A 355 10.24 -3.73 13.06
C ALA A 355 11.57 -3.46 12.31
N TRP A 356 12.34 -2.46 12.76
CA TRP A 356 13.64 -2.16 12.19
C TRP A 356 14.65 -3.29 12.44
N LEU A 357 14.69 -3.84 13.64
CA LEU A 357 15.55 -4.97 13.98
C LEU A 357 15.27 -6.22 13.12
N GLY A 358 14.00 -6.48 12.83
CA GLY A 358 13.60 -7.65 12.04
C GLY A 358 13.72 -7.46 10.52
N PHE A 359 13.45 -6.24 10.02
CA PHE A 359 13.23 -6.04 8.58
C PHE A 359 13.93 -4.79 7.99
N GLY A 360 14.35 -3.83 8.83
CA GLY A 360 14.77 -2.51 8.36
C GLY A 360 16.28 -2.27 8.27
N ARG A 361 17.12 -3.15 8.82
CA ARG A 361 18.58 -2.92 8.93
C ARG A 361 19.27 -2.70 7.58
N GLY A 362 18.78 -3.35 6.51
CA GLY A 362 19.31 -3.17 5.16
C GLY A 362 18.90 -1.88 4.47
N ALA A 363 17.80 -1.26 4.91
CA ALA A 363 17.25 -0.06 4.29
C ALA A 363 17.73 1.23 4.94
N VAL A 364 17.90 1.25 6.28
CA VAL A 364 18.26 2.45 7.05
C VAL A 364 19.12 2.06 8.26
N SER A 365 20.18 2.83 8.53
CA SER A 365 20.99 2.66 9.72
C SER A 365 20.29 3.16 10.98
N LEU A 366 20.73 2.72 12.17
CA LEU A 366 20.18 3.20 13.44
C LEU A 366 20.36 4.73 13.61
N GLY A 367 21.53 5.25 13.24
CA GLY A 367 21.80 6.69 13.32
C GLY A 367 20.86 7.52 12.43
N GLU A 368 20.54 7.01 11.24
CA GLU A 368 19.55 7.67 10.36
C GLU A 368 18.13 7.55 10.89
N MET A 369 17.80 6.43 11.52
CA MET A 369 16.47 6.24 12.10
C MET A 369 16.20 7.19 13.27
N LEU A 370 17.22 7.59 14.02
CA LEU A 370 17.11 8.63 15.05
C LEU A 370 16.71 10.01 14.46
N LEU A 371 16.89 10.22 13.16
CA LEU A 371 16.43 11.42 12.44
C LEU A 371 14.98 11.29 11.93
N ALA A 372 14.31 10.15 12.11
CA ALA A 372 12.93 9.96 11.67
C ALA A 372 11.92 10.96 12.28
N PRO A 373 12.00 11.38 13.55
CA PRO A 373 11.13 12.43 14.08
C PRO A 373 11.32 13.78 13.36
N LEU A 374 12.55 14.15 13.03
CA LEU A 374 12.84 15.36 12.26
C LEU A 374 12.31 15.26 10.83
N TYR A 375 12.43 14.09 10.23
CA TYR A 375 11.81 13.80 8.93
C TYR A 375 10.28 13.94 8.97
N ALA A 376 9.63 13.42 10.01
CA ALA A 376 8.19 13.57 10.21
C ALA A 376 7.80 15.04 10.43
N ALA A 377 8.54 15.80 11.24
CA ALA A 377 8.29 17.22 11.49
C ALA A 377 8.31 18.08 10.21
N ARG A 378 9.18 17.75 9.25
CA ARG A 378 9.22 18.44 7.94
C ARG A 378 7.98 18.24 7.09
N LYS A 379 7.13 17.27 7.40
CA LYS A 379 5.84 17.06 6.74
C LYS A 379 4.71 17.94 7.29
N VAL A 380 4.91 18.60 8.41
CA VAL A 380 3.89 19.48 9.04
C VAL A 380 3.35 20.52 8.05
N PRO A 381 4.16 21.25 7.26
CA PRO A 381 3.63 22.20 6.27
C PRO A 381 2.77 21.52 5.19
N MET A 382 3.12 20.28 4.80
CA MET A 382 2.33 19.50 3.85
C MET A 382 0.96 19.16 4.42
N TYR A 383 0.90 18.65 5.66
CA TYR A 383 -0.38 18.35 6.32
C TYR A 383 -1.21 19.61 6.58
N ALA A 384 -0.58 20.73 6.97
CA ALA A 384 -1.27 22.01 7.15
C ALA A 384 -1.89 22.51 5.82
N ARG A 385 -1.19 22.34 4.70
CA ARG A 385 -1.75 22.63 3.36
C ARG A 385 -2.89 21.69 3.00
N MET A 386 -2.78 20.40 3.32
CA MET A 386 -3.84 19.42 3.08
C MET A 386 -5.15 19.78 3.81
N LEU A 387 -5.07 20.23 5.05
CA LEU A 387 -6.24 20.66 5.83
C LEU A 387 -6.94 21.91 5.27
N ARG A 388 -6.17 22.80 4.60
CA ARG A 388 -6.69 24.05 4.02
C ARG A 388 -7.19 23.92 2.59
N SER A 389 -6.77 22.89 1.84
CA SER A 389 -7.10 22.73 0.43
C SER A 389 -8.22 21.70 0.24
N ARG A 390 -9.23 22.05 -0.57
CA ARG A 390 -10.24 21.08 -1.04
C ARG A 390 -9.57 20.00 -1.91
N PRO A 391 -10.13 18.78 -1.98
CA PRO A 391 -9.61 17.72 -2.83
C PRO A 391 -9.55 18.19 -4.29
N LEU A 392 -8.35 18.15 -4.90
CA LEU A 392 -8.20 18.36 -6.33
C LEU A 392 -8.33 17.01 -7.03
N PRO A 393 -9.16 16.87 -8.08
CA PRO A 393 -9.17 15.65 -8.89
C PRO A 393 -7.85 15.53 -9.64
N GLY A 394 -7.22 14.37 -9.48
CA GLY A 394 -6.27 13.74 -10.40
C GLY A 394 -5.17 14.57 -11.07
N VAL A 395 -4.33 15.29 -10.31
CA VAL A 395 -3.07 15.84 -10.88
C VAL A 395 -1.95 14.81 -10.76
N ARG A 396 -1.42 14.37 -11.90
CA ARG A 396 -0.31 13.39 -11.98
C ARG A 396 1.05 14.03 -11.75
N THR A 397 1.99 13.26 -11.20
CA THR A 397 3.41 13.63 -11.04
C THR A 397 4.13 13.51 -12.38
N ARG A 398 4.94 14.50 -12.76
CA ARG A 398 5.94 14.35 -13.82
C ARG A 398 7.00 13.35 -13.35
N ARG A 399 7.21 12.29 -14.12
CA ARG A 399 8.35 11.36 -13.95
C ARG A 399 9.57 11.90 -14.73
N ASP A 400 10.74 11.42 -14.30
CA ASP A 400 12.02 11.78 -14.90
C ASP A 400 12.05 11.24 -16.33
N GLY A 401 12.12 12.16 -17.32
CA GLY A 401 12.59 11.80 -18.64
C GLY A 401 14.12 11.65 -18.58
N PRO A 402 14.74 10.90 -19.51
CA PRO A 402 16.19 10.79 -19.58
C PRO A 402 16.80 12.18 -19.73
N GLY A 403 17.82 12.47 -18.87
CA GLY A 403 18.70 13.62 -19.03
C GLY A 403 19.67 13.36 -20.16
#